data_ef1cca441e50eae4c76639928af65c19
#
_entry.id   ef1cca441e50eae4c76639928af65c19
#
_cell.length_a   1.000
_cell.length_b   1.000
_cell.length_c   1.000
_cell.angle_alpha   90.00
_cell.angle_beta   90.00
_cell.angle_gamma   90.00
#
_symmetry.space_group_name_H-M   'P 1'
#
loop_
_entity.id
_entity.type
_entity.pdbx_description
1 polymer ?
#
loop_
_entity_poly.entity_id
_entity_poly.type
_entity_poly.pdbx_seq_one_letter_code
_entity_poly.pdbx_strand_id
1 'polypeptide(L)'
;MNRSRRNACIAATTLAALAPAATPAGAAFRKRAIGPTDGAWAQANEVRGAQRWLFVSGQIPEDANGKVPEGFKAQARLTWDNVVAQLRAADMDLSNLVKFTMFLSDRRYRREAYEVRAEVFGVKVVPAMTIVIAGIYDEQWLLEIEAIAAA
;
A
#
# COMPACT_ATOMS: atom_id res chain seq x y z
N MET A 1 6.06 -28.98 -84.63
CA MET A 1 5.84 -29.38 -83.21
C MET A 1 6.42 -28.33 -82.30
N ASN A 2 5.56 -27.48 -81.72
CA ASN A 2 5.92 -26.26 -80.99
C ASN A 2 5.64 -26.49 -79.53
N ARG A 3 6.67 -26.54 -78.66
CA ARG A 3 6.53 -26.63 -77.17
C ARG A 3 6.65 -25.27 -76.59
N SER A 4 5.52 -24.71 -76.24
CA SER A 4 5.41 -23.49 -75.45
C SER A 4 5.98 -23.71 -74.03
N ARG A 5 7.01 -22.93 -73.61
CA ARG A 5 7.50 -22.87 -72.25
C ARG A 5 6.67 -21.86 -71.50
N ARG A 6 5.90 -22.31 -70.51
CA ARG A 6 5.21 -21.40 -69.54
C ARG A 6 6.22 -21.00 -68.46
N ASN A 7 6.54 -19.76 -68.49
CA ASN A 7 7.30 -19.16 -67.37
C ASN A 7 6.36 -18.91 -66.17
N ALA A 8 6.58 -19.63 -65.08
CA ALA A 8 5.90 -19.39 -63.82
C ALA A 8 6.64 -18.25 -63.07
N CYS A 9 6.01 -17.10 -62.96
CA CYS A 9 6.46 -16.02 -62.04
C CYS A 9 6.14 -16.44 -60.61
N ILE A 10 7.18 -16.71 -59.81
CA ILE A 10 7.04 -16.88 -58.38
C ILE A 10 7.04 -15.47 -57.76
N ALA A 11 5.87 -15.03 -57.30
CA ALA A 11 5.77 -13.80 -56.50
C ALA A 11 6.32 -14.05 -55.10
N ALA A 12 7.42 -13.41 -54.78
CA ALA A 12 7.97 -13.41 -53.43
C ALA A 12 7.12 -12.50 -52.54
N THR A 13 6.34 -13.09 -51.64
CA THR A 13 5.58 -12.37 -50.62
C THR A 13 6.53 -11.99 -49.48
N THR A 14 6.94 -10.75 -49.43
CA THR A 14 7.72 -10.20 -48.28
C THR A 14 6.79 -10.10 -47.09
N LEU A 15 7.02 -10.95 -46.06
CA LEU A 15 6.37 -10.87 -44.78
C LEU A 15 6.99 -9.67 -44.02
N ALA A 16 6.28 -8.55 -43.95
CA ALA A 16 6.68 -7.44 -43.10
C ALA A 16 6.51 -7.86 -41.65
N ALA A 17 7.61 -8.04 -40.92
CA ALA A 17 7.58 -8.28 -39.49
C ALA A 17 7.05 -7.00 -38.76
N LEU A 18 5.86 -7.10 -38.17
CA LEU A 18 5.38 -6.06 -37.25
C LEU A 18 6.34 -6.02 -36.05
N ALA A 19 7.07 -4.93 -35.90
CA ALA A 19 7.81 -4.66 -34.68
C ALA A 19 6.82 -4.54 -33.50
N PRO A 20 7.11 -5.13 -32.34
CA PRO A 20 6.24 -4.98 -31.17
C PRO A 20 6.16 -3.48 -30.82
N ALA A 21 4.94 -2.97 -30.73
CA ALA A 21 4.71 -1.61 -30.27
C ALA A 21 5.30 -1.46 -28.87
N ALA A 22 6.22 -0.52 -28.68
CA ALA A 22 6.78 -0.20 -27.39
C ALA A 22 5.63 0.21 -26.46
N THR A 23 5.41 -0.55 -25.38
CA THR A 23 4.48 -0.19 -24.32
C THR A 23 4.90 1.17 -23.80
N PRO A 24 4.03 2.19 -23.71
CA PRO A 24 4.43 3.48 -23.17
C PRO A 24 4.94 3.25 -21.74
N ALA A 25 6.13 3.75 -21.43
CA ALA A 25 6.69 3.70 -20.09
C ALA A 25 5.67 4.29 -19.12
N GLY A 26 5.13 3.48 -18.22
CA GLY A 26 4.13 3.91 -17.24
C GLY A 26 4.66 5.14 -16.49
N ALA A 27 3.78 6.07 -16.16
CA ALA A 27 4.15 7.23 -15.37
C ALA A 27 4.82 6.78 -14.07
N ALA A 28 5.95 7.39 -13.69
CA ALA A 28 6.64 7.06 -12.46
C ALA A 28 5.71 7.20 -11.25
N PHE A 29 5.83 6.28 -10.29
CA PHE A 29 5.07 6.34 -9.04
C PHE A 29 5.24 7.70 -8.35
N ARG A 30 4.13 8.30 -7.98
CA ARG A 30 4.07 9.54 -7.21
C ARG A 30 2.93 9.50 -6.22
N LYS A 31 3.23 9.83 -4.98
CA LYS A 31 2.25 10.07 -3.92
C LYS A 31 2.34 11.54 -3.49
N ARG A 32 1.22 12.27 -3.53
CA ARG A 32 1.13 13.67 -3.15
C ARG A 32 0.11 13.85 -2.04
N ALA A 33 0.55 14.32 -0.88
CA ALA A 33 -0.32 14.70 0.21
C ALA A 33 -1.10 15.97 -0.15
N ILE A 34 -2.39 15.97 0.12
CA ILE A 34 -3.30 17.11 -0.05
C ILE A 34 -3.75 17.56 1.33
N GLY A 35 -3.53 18.84 1.67
CA GLY A 35 -3.83 19.38 2.98
C GLY A 35 -3.07 18.68 4.11
N PRO A 36 -1.72 18.59 4.05
CA PRO A 36 -0.96 18.00 5.16
C PRO A 36 -1.14 18.83 6.44
N THR A 37 -1.11 18.16 7.57
CA THR A 37 -1.29 18.78 8.89
C THR A 37 -0.04 18.60 9.74
N ASP A 38 0.10 19.40 10.80
CA ASP A 38 1.19 19.28 11.78
C ASP A 38 1.15 17.94 12.56
N GLY A 39 0.03 17.21 12.48
CA GLY A 39 -0.17 15.93 13.15
C GLY A 39 0.33 14.71 12.35
N ALA A 40 1.19 14.87 11.35
CA ALA A 40 1.71 13.81 10.48
C ALA A 40 0.59 12.98 9.80
N TRP A 41 -0.40 13.68 9.22
CA TRP A 41 -1.43 13.10 8.35
C TRP A 41 -1.91 14.13 7.33
N ALA A 42 -2.54 13.68 6.25
CA ALA A 42 -3.09 14.53 5.21
C ALA A 42 -4.62 14.36 5.11
N GLN A 43 -5.31 15.39 4.61
CA GLN A 43 -6.74 15.31 4.31
C GLN A 43 -7.03 14.27 3.22
N ALA A 44 -6.11 14.15 2.25
CA ALA A 44 -6.14 13.13 1.22
C ALA A 44 -4.74 12.84 0.68
N ASN A 45 -4.55 11.70 0.04
CA ASN A 45 -3.38 11.40 -0.78
C ASN A 45 -3.79 11.09 -2.21
N GLU A 46 -3.21 11.79 -3.16
CA GLU A 46 -3.29 11.46 -4.58
C GLU A 46 -2.16 10.49 -4.93
N VAL A 47 -2.50 9.40 -5.61
CA VAL A 47 -1.54 8.42 -6.10
C VAL A 47 -1.60 8.36 -7.62
N ARG A 48 -0.44 8.46 -8.29
CA ARG A 48 -0.30 8.33 -9.75
C ARG A 48 0.80 7.35 -10.08
N GLY A 49 0.62 6.60 -11.17
CA GLY A 49 1.62 5.67 -11.71
C GLY A 49 1.92 4.47 -10.81
N ALA A 50 1.07 4.16 -9.82
CA ALA A 50 1.26 2.97 -9.00
C ALA A 50 1.13 1.70 -9.85
N GLN A 51 2.13 0.83 -9.73
CA GLN A 51 2.15 -0.48 -10.38
C GLN A 51 1.70 -1.58 -9.42
N ARG A 52 1.79 -1.34 -8.13
CA ARG A 52 1.42 -2.28 -7.07
C ARG A 52 0.60 -1.56 -5.99
N TRP A 53 -0.43 -2.24 -5.54
CA TRP A 53 -1.24 -1.84 -4.38
C TRP A 53 -1.19 -2.95 -3.35
N LEU A 54 -1.03 -2.57 -2.10
CA LEU A 54 -1.09 -3.47 -0.96
C LEU A 54 -2.25 -3.06 -0.06
N PHE A 55 -3.15 -4.00 0.18
CA PHE A 55 -4.25 -3.88 1.14
C PHE A 55 -3.88 -4.69 2.37
N VAL A 56 -3.56 -4.03 3.46
CA VAL A 56 -3.22 -4.65 4.73
C VAL A 56 -4.51 -4.83 5.53
N SER A 57 -4.85 -6.08 5.83
CA SER A 57 -5.96 -6.42 6.71
C SER A 57 -5.77 -5.82 8.09
N GLY A 58 -6.82 -5.80 8.91
CA GLY A 58 -6.72 -5.39 10.31
C GLY A 58 -5.57 -6.09 11.03
N GLN A 59 -4.60 -5.32 11.47
CA GLN A 59 -3.50 -5.79 12.30
C GLN A 59 -3.85 -5.53 13.75
N ILE A 60 -3.60 -6.51 14.58
CA ILE A 60 -3.98 -6.58 15.99
C ILE A 60 -2.74 -6.58 16.88
N PRO A 61 -2.86 -6.29 18.17
CA PRO A 61 -1.72 -6.22 19.08
C PRO A 61 -1.29 -7.61 19.58
N GLU A 62 -1.09 -8.55 18.66
CA GLU A 62 -0.72 -9.93 18.96
C GLU A 62 0.61 -10.28 18.27
N ASP A 63 1.53 -10.91 19.02
CA ASP A 63 2.79 -11.37 18.45
C ASP A 63 2.64 -12.75 17.77
N ALA A 64 3.71 -13.24 17.15
CA ALA A 64 3.72 -14.53 16.44
C ALA A 64 3.40 -15.75 17.34
N ASN A 65 3.39 -15.60 18.67
CA ASN A 65 3.06 -16.65 19.65
C ASN A 65 1.66 -16.47 20.23
N GLY A 66 0.87 -15.51 19.73
CA GLY A 66 -0.46 -15.22 20.25
C GLY A 66 -0.46 -14.39 21.54
N LYS A 67 0.65 -13.75 21.89
CA LYS A 67 0.75 -12.96 23.10
C LYS A 67 0.35 -11.52 22.87
N VAL A 68 -0.57 -11.02 23.70
CA VAL A 68 -1.01 -9.63 23.74
C VAL A 68 -0.28 -8.89 24.87
N PRO A 69 0.45 -7.80 24.62
CA PRO A 69 1.13 -7.06 25.67
C PRO A 69 0.16 -6.25 26.53
N GLU A 70 0.55 -5.97 27.77
CA GLU A 70 -0.24 -5.13 28.66
C GLU A 70 -0.11 -3.64 28.30
N GLY A 71 -1.23 -2.93 28.39
CA GLY A 71 -1.31 -1.48 28.23
C GLY A 71 -1.30 -0.99 26.77
N PHE A 72 -1.98 0.14 26.59
CA PHE A 72 -2.28 0.63 25.24
C PHE A 72 -1.04 0.94 24.41
N LYS A 73 -0.03 1.61 24.96
CA LYS A 73 1.17 1.99 24.19
C LYS A 73 1.95 0.78 23.68
N ALA A 74 2.06 -0.29 24.50
CA ALA A 74 2.73 -1.51 24.09
C ALA A 74 1.93 -2.21 22.99
N GLN A 75 0.62 -2.31 23.13
CA GLN A 75 -0.25 -2.83 22.08
C GLN A 75 -0.18 -2.02 20.80
N ALA A 76 -0.23 -0.70 20.87
CA ALA A 76 -0.15 0.18 19.71
C ALA A 76 1.19 0.05 18.96
N ARG A 77 2.33 -0.08 19.66
CA ARG A 77 3.62 -0.32 19.02
C ARG A 77 3.63 -1.65 18.29
N LEU A 78 3.19 -2.74 18.94
CA LEU A 78 3.14 -4.06 18.33
C LEU A 78 2.21 -4.07 17.10
N THR A 79 1.05 -3.43 17.17
CA THR A 79 0.14 -3.32 16.03
C THR A 79 0.79 -2.59 14.84
N TRP A 80 1.54 -1.50 15.10
CA TRP A 80 2.30 -0.82 14.04
C TRP A 80 3.46 -1.65 13.51
N ASP A 81 4.15 -2.40 14.37
CA ASP A 81 5.20 -3.33 13.94
C ASP A 81 4.64 -4.41 13.01
N ASN A 82 3.43 -4.91 13.30
CA ASN A 82 2.72 -5.85 12.45
C ASN A 82 2.36 -5.22 11.08
N VAL A 83 1.87 -3.97 11.06
CA VAL A 83 1.64 -3.24 9.79
C VAL A 83 2.94 -3.09 8.99
N VAL A 84 4.03 -2.68 9.65
CA VAL A 84 5.34 -2.53 9.01
C VAL A 84 5.87 -3.87 8.48
N ALA A 85 5.63 -4.97 9.18
CA ALA A 85 6.00 -6.30 8.71
C ALA A 85 5.28 -6.67 7.40
N GLN A 86 3.98 -6.34 7.26
CA GLN A 86 3.25 -6.55 6.00
C GLN A 86 3.79 -5.68 4.86
N LEU A 87 4.11 -4.42 5.14
CA LEU A 87 4.75 -3.54 4.15
C LEU A 87 6.08 -4.13 3.66
N ARG A 88 6.95 -4.54 4.58
CA ARG A 88 8.26 -5.15 4.27
C ARG A 88 8.13 -6.45 3.48
N ALA A 89 7.16 -7.28 3.79
CA ALA A 89 6.88 -8.51 3.05
C ALA A 89 6.49 -8.25 1.57
N ALA A 90 6.04 -7.04 1.27
CA ALA A 90 5.72 -6.57 -0.09
C ALA A 90 6.82 -5.68 -0.71
N ASP A 91 8.02 -5.63 -0.13
CA ASP A 91 9.11 -4.72 -0.52
C ASP A 91 8.68 -3.25 -0.49
N MET A 92 7.91 -2.89 0.53
CA MET A 92 7.42 -1.53 0.81
C MET A 92 7.84 -1.09 2.21
N ASP A 93 7.69 0.22 2.48
CA ASP A 93 7.90 0.81 3.79
C ASP A 93 6.79 1.83 4.12
N LEU A 94 6.92 2.53 5.25
CA LEU A 94 5.95 3.55 5.66
C LEU A 94 5.81 4.71 4.67
N SER A 95 6.80 4.97 3.81
CA SER A 95 6.69 6.01 2.77
C SER A 95 5.67 5.63 1.68
N ASN A 96 5.42 4.33 1.49
CA ASN A 96 4.41 3.81 0.57
C ASN A 96 2.98 3.90 1.13
N LEU A 97 2.82 4.15 2.43
CA LEU A 97 1.52 4.18 3.08
C LEU A 97 0.66 5.32 2.53
N VAL A 98 -0.48 4.99 1.93
CA VAL A 98 -1.43 5.94 1.33
C VAL A 98 -2.48 6.35 2.34
N LYS A 99 -3.06 5.35 3.01
CA LYS A 99 -4.14 5.53 3.99
C LYS A 99 -4.06 4.45 5.06
N PHE A 100 -4.51 4.78 6.26
CA PHE A 100 -4.85 3.78 7.28
C PHE A 100 -6.15 4.16 8.01
N THR A 101 -6.81 3.15 8.56
CA THR A 101 -7.88 3.31 9.54
C THR A 101 -7.39 2.69 10.85
N MET A 102 -7.57 3.41 11.94
CA MET A 102 -7.30 2.91 13.29
C MET A 102 -8.62 2.82 14.04
N PHE A 103 -8.95 1.65 14.51
CA PHE A 103 -10.05 1.39 15.41
C PHE A 103 -9.53 1.38 16.84
N LEU A 104 -10.15 2.14 17.72
CA LEU A 104 -9.81 2.22 19.15
C LEU A 104 -10.97 1.68 19.98
N SER A 105 -10.70 0.84 20.93
CA SER A 105 -11.74 0.30 21.84
C SER A 105 -12.33 1.37 22.75
N ASP A 106 -11.60 2.47 23.02
CA ASP A 106 -12.08 3.57 23.87
C ASP A 106 -11.41 4.90 23.47
N ARG A 107 -12.16 6.00 23.54
CA ARG A 107 -11.68 7.36 23.26
C ARG A 107 -10.58 7.84 24.20
N ARG A 108 -10.46 7.27 25.40
CA ARG A 108 -9.39 7.60 26.37
C ARG A 108 -8.01 7.34 25.80
N TYR A 109 -7.86 6.40 24.86
CA TYR A 109 -6.59 6.04 24.21
C TYR A 109 -6.14 7.01 23.11
N ARG A 110 -6.98 8.01 22.76
CA ARG A 110 -6.69 8.94 21.66
C ARG A 110 -5.32 9.60 21.76
N ARG A 111 -4.93 10.04 22.98
CA ARG A 111 -3.65 10.72 23.20
C ARG A 111 -2.47 9.76 22.99
N GLU A 112 -2.52 8.61 23.62
CA GLU A 112 -1.46 7.60 23.50
C GLU A 112 -1.34 7.07 22.05
N ALA A 113 -2.46 6.89 21.35
CA ALA A 113 -2.47 6.52 19.94
C ALA A 113 -1.76 7.57 19.06
N TYR A 114 -1.96 8.86 19.34
CA TYR A 114 -1.24 9.94 18.66
C TYR A 114 0.27 9.88 18.95
N GLU A 115 0.66 9.73 20.21
CA GLU A 115 2.06 9.69 20.66
C GLU A 115 2.81 8.53 19.98
N VAL A 116 2.27 7.30 20.03
CA VAL A 116 2.87 6.13 19.40
C VAL A 116 2.95 6.28 17.87
N ARG A 117 1.90 6.78 17.22
CA ARG A 117 1.93 7.04 15.78
C ARG A 117 2.99 8.07 15.41
N ALA A 118 3.15 9.14 16.18
CA ALA A 118 4.18 10.16 15.93
C ALA A 118 5.59 9.58 16.06
N GLU A 119 5.81 8.68 17.02
CA GLU A 119 7.07 7.92 17.16
C GLU A 119 7.34 7.05 15.92
N VAL A 120 6.33 6.33 15.44
CA VAL A 120 6.46 5.38 14.30
C VAL A 120 6.67 6.11 12.98
N PHE A 121 5.94 7.19 12.72
CA PHE A 121 5.96 7.89 11.43
C PHE A 121 7.10 8.90 11.31
N GLY A 122 7.55 9.48 12.41
CA GLY A 122 8.42 10.64 12.36
C GLY A 122 7.76 11.80 11.59
N VAL A 123 8.58 12.67 11.00
CA VAL A 123 8.09 13.87 10.28
C VAL A 123 7.84 13.66 8.77
N LYS A 124 8.18 12.48 8.24
CA LYS A 124 8.20 12.26 6.78
C LYS A 124 6.99 11.50 6.23
N VAL A 125 6.26 10.79 7.08
CA VAL A 125 5.12 9.94 6.66
C VAL A 125 3.82 10.68 6.89
N VAL A 126 3.08 10.97 5.82
CA VAL A 126 1.86 11.78 5.86
C VAL A 126 0.73 11.05 5.12
N PRO A 127 0.21 9.93 5.66
CA PRO A 127 -0.91 9.21 5.07
C PRO A 127 -2.24 9.92 5.29
N ALA A 128 -3.25 9.60 4.51
CA ALA A 128 -4.62 9.88 4.89
C ALA A 128 -5.02 8.99 6.09
N MET A 129 -5.86 9.49 6.98
CA MET A 129 -6.15 8.81 8.24
C MET A 129 -7.63 8.89 8.59
N THR A 130 -8.13 7.79 9.15
CA THR A 130 -9.42 7.77 9.85
C THR A 130 -9.22 7.10 11.20
N ILE A 131 -9.79 7.67 12.27
CA ILE A 131 -9.82 7.03 13.59
C ILE A 131 -11.28 6.83 13.98
N VAL A 132 -11.61 5.61 14.40
CA VAL A 132 -12.97 5.20 14.79
C VAL A 132 -12.91 4.64 16.21
N ILE A 133 -13.90 4.97 17.03
CA ILE A 133 -14.12 4.29 18.31
C ILE A 133 -15.11 3.16 18.03
N ALA A 134 -14.69 1.92 18.27
CA ALA A 134 -15.47 0.72 17.95
C ALA A 134 -15.23 -0.40 18.96
N GLY A 135 -16.14 -1.35 19.06
CA GLY A 135 -15.84 -2.63 19.67
C GLY A 135 -14.80 -3.37 18.82
N ILE A 136 -13.73 -3.81 19.44
CA ILE A 136 -12.71 -4.65 18.78
C ILE A 136 -13.12 -6.11 18.96
N TYR A 137 -12.73 -6.97 18.00
CA TYR A 137 -13.16 -8.37 17.95
C TYR A 137 -12.86 -9.15 19.24
N ASP A 138 -11.66 -8.95 19.82
CA ASP A 138 -11.28 -9.54 21.11
C ASP A 138 -11.23 -8.44 22.19
N GLU A 139 -11.73 -8.76 23.39
CA GLU A 139 -11.79 -7.81 24.52
C GLU A 139 -10.41 -7.40 25.04
N GLN A 140 -9.38 -8.21 24.82
CA GLN A 140 -8.00 -7.89 25.20
C GLN A 140 -7.35 -6.88 24.24
N TRP A 141 -7.86 -6.74 23.03
CA TRP A 141 -7.30 -5.83 22.03
C TRP A 141 -7.86 -4.43 22.23
N LEU A 142 -6.96 -3.48 22.42
CA LEU A 142 -7.32 -2.08 22.63
C LEU A 142 -7.37 -1.27 21.35
N LEU A 143 -6.85 -1.82 20.25
CA LEU A 143 -6.88 -1.23 18.91
C LEU A 143 -6.72 -2.27 17.82
N GLU A 144 -7.08 -1.85 16.59
CA GLU A 144 -6.81 -2.56 15.34
C GLU A 144 -6.44 -1.53 14.27
N ILE A 145 -5.57 -1.88 13.32
CA ILE A 145 -5.16 -0.98 12.23
C ILE A 145 -5.22 -1.71 10.90
N GLU A 146 -5.98 -1.19 9.94
CA GLU A 146 -5.92 -1.56 8.53
C GLU A 146 -5.19 -0.48 7.73
N ALA A 147 -4.58 -0.86 6.60
CA ALA A 147 -3.82 0.09 5.80
C ALA A 147 -3.87 -0.19 4.30
N ILE A 148 -3.61 0.86 3.51
CA ILE A 148 -3.45 0.78 2.06
C ILE A 148 -2.11 1.44 1.71
N ALA A 149 -1.28 0.75 0.96
CA ALA A 149 -0.01 1.24 0.45
C ALA A 149 0.08 1.09 -1.06
N ALA A 150 1.00 1.84 -1.69
CA ALA A 150 1.22 1.79 -3.13
C ALA A 150 2.70 2.02 -3.49
N ALA A 151 3.14 1.42 -4.61
CA ALA A 151 4.47 1.58 -5.21
C ALA A 151 4.42 1.56 -6.73
#